data_c688e2bf68cbbb4ff522875ac1d59eed
#
_entry.id   c688e2bf68cbbb4ff522875ac1d59eed
#
_cell.length_a   1.000
_cell.length_b   1.000
_cell.length_c   1.000
_cell.angle_alpha   90.00
_cell.angle_beta   90.00
_cell.angle_gamma   90.00
#
_symmetry.space_group_name_H-M   'P 1'
#
loop_
_entity.id
_entity.type
_entity.pdbx_description
1 polymer ?
#
loop_
_entity_poly.entity_id
_entity_poly.type
_entity_poly.pdbx_seq_one_letter_code
_entity_poly.pdbx_strand_id
1 'polypeptide(L)'
;MKLAIVFFLSFAPLCQAGSPEYFTPSHRVSGIGVARDDVSSDLLAVRTDRMIQSQTFSIMRDAMAVAGARRITSPKLQALFRRASEESGMPASVIEAIAYLESWGDANAESPSGPRGIMQISGATAKDMGLRMIVTTGYKTTRERVPIPSKSKSKKPKYKTVTRKTPYVISVRDERLIPERAIPAAARYLAGMEQRFGSIDWAIFAYHCGQGCVGEMLDLTRHARGIPKDGVTVPRMFFAASPAWNRELYAAIQQQMQRDYSPTYYFRVMRAEQLLALYRQDPKEFESLSEQYRSEFTPTMRASHRLSVWLRRDDLVFHSCEDIRADDGRRLVRALDRPEYFGYRLELSPDSPSNIEYFSEASPAAIGTLAYIAFETRRLHEEMHPKGEKFRPLPVTALVQPEDYARQLGQRESLAHCSGQVFDIDYASLPPGELECLRFVLSDLGWDGYVGFVEDGRDSLHIGCSPSSRDFFATVFEEAVGSRDALGGN
;
A
#
# COMPACT_ATOMS: atom_id res chain seq x y z
N MET A 1 21.47 -12.77 16.47
CA MET A 1 21.36 -13.95 15.63
C MET A 1 21.57 -13.48 14.19
N LYS A 2 22.68 -13.86 13.55
CA LYS A 2 23.06 -13.37 12.21
C LYS A 2 22.15 -14.06 11.18
N LEU A 3 21.35 -13.29 10.47
CA LEU A 3 20.53 -13.77 9.36
C LEU A 3 21.50 -14.05 8.17
N ALA A 4 21.66 -15.31 7.82
CA ALA A 4 22.38 -15.68 6.63
C ALA A 4 21.47 -15.49 5.40
N ILE A 5 21.81 -14.52 4.56
CA ILE A 5 21.17 -14.34 3.25
C ILE A 5 21.76 -15.42 2.34
N VAL A 6 20.95 -16.41 1.99
CA VAL A 6 21.31 -17.45 1.02
C VAL A 6 21.03 -16.90 -0.39
N PHE A 7 22.09 -16.64 -1.14
CA PHE A 7 22.01 -16.32 -2.57
C PHE A 7 21.88 -17.62 -3.37
N PHE A 8 20.79 -17.81 -4.08
CA PHE A 8 20.68 -18.83 -5.10
C PHE A 8 21.21 -18.27 -6.44
N LEU A 9 22.36 -18.78 -6.89
CA LEU A 9 22.84 -18.60 -8.24
C LEU A 9 22.06 -19.54 -9.18
N SER A 10 21.16 -19.01 -9.97
CA SER A 10 20.52 -19.70 -11.06
C SER A 10 21.45 -19.64 -12.29
N PHE A 11 22.08 -20.77 -12.65
CA PHE A 11 22.78 -20.91 -13.93
C PHE A 11 21.74 -21.02 -15.05
N ALA A 12 21.57 -19.96 -15.85
CA ALA A 12 20.91 -20.04 -17.14
C ALA A 12 21.90 -20.52 -18.20
N PRO A 13 21.49 -21.32 -19.22
CA PRO A 13 22.38 -21.75 -20.28
C PRO A 13 22.81 -20.57 -21.15
N LEU A 14 24.11 -20.48 -21.43
CA LEU A 14 24.71 -19.57 -22.40
C LEU A 14 24.14 -19.83 -23.81
N CYS A 15 23.06 -19.15 -24.18
CA CYS A 15 22.79 -18.89 -25.59
C CYS A 15 23.66 -17.72 -26.01
N GLN A 16 24.44 -17.91 -27.11
CA GLN A 16 25.06 -16.79 -27.82
C GLN A 16 23.96 -15.91 -28.42
N ALA A 17 23.49 -14.97 -27.65
CA ALA A 17 22.62 -13.90 -28.11
C ALA A 17 23.50 -12.69 -28.44
N GLY A 18 23.22 -12.02 -29.55
CA GLY A 18 23.73 -10.68 -29.82
C GLY A 18 23.53 -9.75 -28.61
N SER A 19 24.32 -8.69 -28.52
CA SER A 19 24.21 -7.73 -27.40
C SER A 19 22.75 -7.41 -27.15
N PRO A 20 22.27 -7.47 -25.88
CA PRO A 20 20.86 -7.19 -25.58
C PRO A 20 20.48 -5.80 -26.11
N GLU A 21 19.32 -5.68 -26.74
CA GLU A 21 18.85 -4.41 -27.27
C GLU A 21 18.62 -3.37 -26.16
N TYR A 22 18.56 -3.81 -24.90
CA TYR A 22 18.38 -2.97 -23.72
C TYR A 22 18.98 -3.60 -22.46
N PHE A 23 19.15 -2.78 -21.44
CA PHE A 23 19.71 -3.18 -20.14
C PHE A 23 18.88 -4.26 -19.48
N THR A 24 19.54 -5.26 -18.95
CA THR A 24 18.96 -6.37 -18.18
C THR A 24 19.77 -6.54 -16.90
N PRO A 25 19.21 -6.22 -15.72
CA PRO A 25 19.90 -6.38 -14.44
C PRO A 25 20.14 -7.86 -14.14
N SER A 26 21.31 -8.20 -13.63
CA SER A 26 21.65 -9.57 -13.21
C SER A 26 21.00 -9.89 -11.85
N HIS A 27 20.95 -8.89 -10.96
CA HIS A 27 20.26 -8.99 -9.68
C HIS A 27 18.79 -8.61 -9.85
N ARG A 28 17.89 -9.54 -9.55
CA ARG A 28 16.45 -9.33 -9.68
C ARG A 28 15.74 -9.64 -8.38
N VAL A 29 14.77 -8.79 -8.07
CA VAL A 29 13.79 -9.13 -7.05
C VAL A 29 12.98 -10.32 -7.56
N SER A 30 13.04 -11.43 -6.84
CA SER A 30 12.29 -12.62 -7.22
C SER A 30 10.78 -12.35 -7.15
N GLY A 31 10.07 -12.61 -8.22
CA GLY A 31 8.60 -12.64 -8.24
C GLY A 31 7.90 -11.45 -8.88
N ILE A 32 8.59 -10.38 -9.32
CA ILE A 32 7.91 -9.27 -10.01
C ILE A 32 7.32 -9.75 -11.34
N GLY A 33 5.99 -9.58 -11.46
CA GLY A 33 5.27 -9.97 -12.67
C GLY A 33 5.40 -11.43 -13.03
N VAL A 34 5.94 -12.27 -12.17
CA VAL A 34 6.17 -13.68 -12.39
C VAL A 34 5.06 -14.47 -11.73
N ALA A 35 3.89 -14.46 -12.34
CA ALA A 35 3.00 -15.60 -12.27
C ALA A 35 3.56 -16.70 -13.19
N ARG A 36 4.83 -17.05 -13.07
CA ARG A 36 5.35 -18.27 -13.68
C ARG A 36 4.85 -19.44 -12.85
N ASP A 37 4.76 -20.60 -13.51
CA ASP A 37 4.32 -21.90 -13.02
C ASP A 37 5.04 -22.36 -11.74
N ASP A 38 5.83 -21.49 -11.13
CA ASP A 38 6.74 -21.76 -10.03
C ASP A 38 6.84 -20.59 -9.05
N VAL A 39 5.70 -20.24 -8.42
CA VAL A 39 5.83 -19.56 -7.13
C VAL A 39 6.20 -20.67 -6.16
N SER A 40 7.51 -20.98 -6.07
CA SER A 40 7.99 -21.94 -5.06
C SER A 40 7.46 -21.55 -3.70
N SER A 41 7.19 -22.53 -2.85
CA SER A 41 6.69 -22.28 -1.48
C SER A 41 7.59 -21.33 -0.71
N ASP A 42 8.90 -21.38 -0.94
CA ASP A 42 9.91 -20.54 -0.29
C ASP A 42 9.82 -19.08 -0.73
N LEU A 43 9.67 -18.83 -2.03
CA LEU A 43 9.48 -17.48 -2.56
C LEU A 43 8.16 -16.87 -2.05
N LEU A 44 7.09 -17.65 -2.06
CA LEU A 44 5.80 -17.21 -1.54
C LEU A 44 5.89 -16.83 -0.05
N ALA A 45 6.61 -17.62 0.76
CA ALA A 45 6.81 -17.34 2.18
C ALA A 45 7.57 -16.00 2.37
N VAL A 46 8.65 -15.78 1.62
CA VAL A 46 9.43 -14.53 1.68
C VAL A 46 8.59 -13.33 1.27
N ARG A 47 7.86 -13.42 0.18
CA ARG A 47 6.97 -12.32 -0.28
C ARG A 47 5.85 -12.05 0.71
N THR A 48 5.25 -13.10 1.25
CA THR A 48 4.20 -13.00 2.29
C THR A 48 4.73 -12.28 3.52
N ASP A 49 5.91 -12.64 4.02
CA ASP A 49 6.53 -11.98 5.17
C ASP A 49 6.82 -10.49 4.86
N ARG A 50 7.41 -10.18 3.73
CA ARG A 50 7.65 -8.78 3.32
C ARG A 50 6.37 -7.97 3.24
N MET A 51 5.32 -8.53 2.64
CA MET A 51 4.01 -7.89 2.56
C MET A 51 3.42 -7.64 3.96
N ILE A 52 3.57 -8.59 4.89
CA ILE A 52 3.18 -8.44 6.29
C ILE A 52 3.98 -7.29 6.92
N GLN A 53 5.32 -7.28 6.77
CA GLN A 53 6.17 -6.23 7.32
C GLN A 53 5.84 -4.84 6.76
N SER A 54 5.50 -4.73 5.48
CA SER A 54 5.13 -3.46 4.85
C SER A 54 3.88 -2.82 5.46
N GLN A 55 3.00 -3.62 6.10
CA GLN A 55 1.81 -3.12 6.79
C GLN A 55 2.12 -2.36 8.09
N THR A 56 3.36 -2.44 8.59
CA THR A 56 3.79 -1.71 9.80
C THR A 56 3.48 -0.23 9.72
N PHE A 57 3.78 0.39 8.59
CA PHE A 57 3.53 1.81 8.37
C PHE A 57 2.07 2.20 8.56
N SER A 58 1.15 1.47 7.93
CA SER A 58 -0.29 1.78 7.99
C SER A 58 -0.86 1.66 9.40
N ILE A 59 -0.27 0.80 10.24
CA ILE A 59 -0.71 0.54 11.61
C ILE A 59 -0.03 1.51 12.59
N MET A 60 1.31 1.61 12.55
CA MET A 60 2.07 2.29 13.59
C MET A 60 2.03 3.82 13.51
N ARG A 61 1.72 4.40 12.34
CA ARG A 61 1.54 5.85 12.18
C ARG A 61 0.30 6.40 12.88
N ASP A 62 -0.68 5.55 13.21
CA ASP A 62 -1.91 5.99 13.84
C ASP A 62 -1.65 6.38 15.30
N ALA A 63 -2.23 7.52 15.71
CA ALA A 63 -2.11 8.01 17.09
C ALA A 63 -2.69 7.03 18.13
N MET A 64 -3.57 6.14 17.70
CA MET A 64 -4.23 5.16 18.56
C MET A 64 -3.45 3.85 18.70
N ALA A 65 -2.36 3.64 17.95
CA ALA A 65 -1.64 2.37 17.94
C ALA A 65 -1.23 1.90 19.35
N VAL A 66 -0.56 2.76 20.12
CA VAL A 66 -0.11 2.43 21.49
C VAL A 66 -1.29 2.26 22.44
N ALA A 67 -2.25 3.19 22.40
CA ALA A 67 -3.43 3.12 23.27
C ALA A 67 -4.29 1.89 22.97
N GLY A 68 -4.40 1.52 21.68
CA GLY A 68 -5.08 0.33 21.23
C GLY A 68 -4.41 -0.95 21.73
N ALA A 69 -3.10 -1.07 21.57
CA ALA A 69 -2.35 -2.22 22.08
C ALA A 69 -2.54 -2.40 23.59
N ARG A 70 -2.49 -1.30 24.37
CA ARG A 70 -2.75 -1.30 25.81
C ARG A 70 -4.16 -1.76 26.16
N ARG A 71 -5.18 -1.37 25.39
CA ARG A 71 -6.57 -1.81 25.60
C ARG A 71 -6.72 -3.30 25.32
N ILE A 72 -6.26 -3.75 24.15
CA ILE A 72 -6.35 -5.16 23.71
C ILE A 72 -5.66 -6.08 24.70
N THR A 73 -4.50 -5.70 25.22
CA THR A 73 -3.74 -6.52 26.18
C THR A 73 -4.22 -6.38 27.64
N SER A 74 -5.28 -5.62 27.89
CA SER A 74 -5.84 -5.50 29.26
C SER A 74 -6.37 -6.83 29.77
N PRO A 75 -6.26 -7.12 31.08
CA PRO A 75 -6.68 -8.41 31.65
C PRO A 75 -8.14 -8.77 31.34
N LYS A 76 -9.03 -7.76 31.33
CA LYS A 76 -10.44 -7.94 31.02
C LYS A 76 -10.66 -8.44 29.59
N LEU A 77 -10.07 -7.78 28.59
CA LEU A 77 -10.21 -8.20 27.19
C LEU A 77 -9.50 -9.50 26.91
N GLN A 78 -8.33 -9.72 27.51
CA GLN A 78 -7.59 -10.98 27.37
C GLN A 78 -8.39 -12.20 27.86
N ALA A 79 -9.16 -12.05 28.95
CA ALA A 79 -10.05 -13.12 29.42
C ALA A 79 -11.16 -13.42 28.41
N LEU A 80 -11.72 -12.37 27.76
CA LEU A 80 -12.76 -12.54 26.74
C LEU A 80 -12.22 -13.18 25.46
N PHE A 81 -11.04 -12.79 25.00
CA PHE A 81 -10.42 -13.39 23.81
C PHE A 81 -10.07 -14.85 24.02
N ARG A 82 -9.48 -15.21 25.18
CA ARG A 82 -9.22 -16.63 25.50
C ARG A 82 -10.49 -17.47 25.50
N ARG A 83 -11.51 -16.98 26.19
CA ARG A 83 -12.79 -17.69 26.24
C ARG A 83 -13.40 -17.84 24.84
N ALA A 84 -13.38 -16.79 24.03
CA ALA A 84 -13.87 -16.85 22.66
C ALA A 84 -13.08 -17.83 21.78
N SER A 85 -11.76 -17.91 22.00
CA SER A 85 -10.89 -18.90 21.37
C SER A 85 -11.24 -20.34 21.77
N GLU A 86 -11.39 -20.59 23.06
CA GLU A 86 -11.77 -21.90 23.62
C GLU A 86 -13.15 -22.37 23.08
N GLU A 87 -14.12 -21.44 22.98
CA GLU A 87 -15.47 -21.75 22.50
C GLU A 87 -15.55 -21.96 20.99
N SER A 88 -14.70 -21.32 20.20
CA SER A 88 -14.77 -21.33 18.73
C SER A 88 -13.71 -22.15 18.03
N GLY A 89 -12.59 -22.42 18.69
CA GLY A 89 -11.39 -23.02 18.10
C GLY A 89 -10.50 -22.01 17.36
N MET A 90 -10.93 -20.74 17.21
CA MET A 90 -10.13 -19.71 16.54
C MET A 90 -8.97 -19.25 17.44
N PRO A 91 -7.76 -19.01 16.90
CA PRO A 91 -6.65 -18.49 17.69
C PRO A 91 -7.01 -17.14 18.34
N ALA A 92 -6.77 -17.01 19.64
CA ALA A 92 -7.03 -15.77 20.38
C ALA A 92 -6.26 -14.59 19.78
N SER A 93 -5.03 -14.81 19.32
CA SER A 93 -4.17 -13.81 18.67
C SER A 93 -4.79 -13.20 17.40
N VAL A 94 -5.47 -14.02 16.60
CA VAL A 94 -6.19 -13.55 15.39
C VAL A 94 -7.40 -12.70 15.78
N ILE A 95 -8.19 -13.13 16.78
CA ILE A 95 -9.36 -12.37 17.24
C ILE A 95 -8.93 -11.01 17.81
N GLU A 96 -7.84 -10.98 18.57
CA GLU A 96 -7.23 -9.78 19.12
C GLU A 96 -6.71 -8.83 18.04
N ALA A 97 -6.00 -9.36 17.03
CA ALA A 97 -5.47 -8.60 15.92
C ALA A 97 -6.59 -7.93 15.10
N ILE A 98 -7.70 -8.65 14.87
CA ILE A 98 -8.89 -8.09 14.23
C ILE A 98 -9.48 -6.97 15.10
N ALA A 99 -9.72 -7.19 16.39
CA ALA A 99 -10.25 -6.17 17.29
C ALA A 99 -9.34 -4.92 17.38
N TYR A 100 -8.02 -5.13 17.29
CA TYR A 100 -7.04 -4.04 17.25
C TYR A 100 -7.18 -3.20 15.98
N LEU A 101 -7.25 -3.84 14.82
CA LEU A 101 -7.36 -3.14 13.53
C LEU A 101 -8.71 -2.44 13.33
N GLU A 102 -9.79 -3.06 13.80
CA GLU A 102 -11.14 -2.57 13.57
C GLU A 102 -11.48 -1.35 14.44
N SER A 103 -11.02 -1.32 15.68
CA SER A 103 -11.45 -0.31 16.64
C SER A 103 -10.37 0.17 17.61
N TRP A 104 -9.14 -0.29 17.49
CA TRP A 104 -8.12 -0.11 18.52
C TRP A 104 -8.59 -0.58 19.90
N GLY A 105 -9.43 -1.61 19.94
CA GLY A 105 -10.01 -2.15 21.17
C GLY A 105 -11.09 -1.26 21.82
N ASP A 106 -11.66 -0.30 21.10
CA ASP A 106 -12.73 0.54 21.63
C ASP A 106 -14.11 -0.13 21.45
N ALA A 107 -14.72 -0.47 22.58
CA ALA A 107 -16.06 -1.07 22.59
C ALA A 107 -17.18 -0.13 22.08
N ASN A 108 -16.95 1.17 22.08
CA ASN A 108 -17.91 2.17 21.65
C ASN A 108 -17.64 2.74 20.26
N ALA A 109 -16.69 2.15 19.51
CA ALA A 109 -16.35 2.61 18.18
C ALA A 109 -17.56 2.55 17.24
N GLU A 110 -17.82 3.65 16.53
CA GLU A 110 -18.88 3.76 15.53
C GLU A 110 -18.31 4.25 14.21
N SER A 111 -18.47 3.47 13.15
CA SER A 111 -18.09 3.87 11.80
C SER A 111 -19.24 4.65 11.14
N PRO A 112 -18.94 5.73 10.38
CA PRO A 112 -19.95 6.42 9.57
C PRO A 112 -20.69 5.52 8.59
N SER A 113 -20.07 4.42 8.13
CA SER A 113 -20.66 3.42 7.25
C SER A 113 -21.54 2.38 7.95
N GLY A 114 -21.65 2.43 9.31
CA GLY A 114 -22.57 1.63 10.09
C GLY A 114 -22.01 0.49 10.95
N PRO A 115 -20.80 -0.06 10.73
CA PRO A 115 -20.15 -0.98 11.66
C PRO A 115 -19.97 -0.38 13.05
N ARG A 116 -20.07 -1.22 14.12
CA ARG A 116 -20.01 -0.76 15.51
C ARG A 116 -19.29 -1.71 16.44
N GLY A 117 -18.77 -1.17 17.51
CA GLY A 117 -18.18 -1.87 18.64
C GLY A 117 -16.76 -2.36 18.38
N ILE A 118 -16.23 -3.08 19.37
CA ILE A 118 -14.84 -3.53 19.36
C ILE A 118 -14.46 -4.36 18.14
N MET A 119 -15.42 -5.06 17.54
CA MET A 119 -15.24 -5.94 16.39
C MET A 119 -15.74 -5.31 15.07
N GLN A 120 -16.21 -4.06 15.08
CA GLN A 120 -16.77 -3.32 13.92
C GLN A 120 -17.75 -4.16 13.08
N ILE A 121 -18.73 -4.75 13.76
CA ILE A 121 -19.71 -5.64 13.12
C ILE A 121 -20.78 -4.79 12.42
N SER A 122 -21.05 -5.06 11.13
CA SER A 122 -22.14 -4.43 10.39
C SER A 122 -23.51 -4.87 10.91
N GLY A 123 -24.55 -4.08 10.66
CA GLY A 123 -25.91 -4.46 11.10
C GLY A 123 -26.46 -5.72 10.42
N ALA A 124 -26.06 -5.99 9.18
CA ALA A 124 -26.41 -7.23 8.47
C ALA A 124 -25.70 -8.42 9.11
N THR A 125 -24.39 -8.33 9.24
CA THR A 125 -23.53 -9.39 9.83
C THR A 125 -23.92 -9.68 11.29
N ALA A 126 -24.34 -8.66 12.06
CA ALA A 126 -24.79 -8.84 13.44
C ALA A 126 -26.00 -9.78 13.55
N LYS A 127 -26.94 -9.71 12.58
CA LYS A 127 -28.08 -10.64 12.54
C LYS A 127 -27.62 -12.07 12.25
N ASP A 128 -26.71 -12.24 11.32
CA ASP A 128 -26.15 -13.55 10.97
C ASP A 128 -25.36 -14.16 12.16
N MET A 129 -24.72 -13.30 12.96
CA MET A 129 -24.01 -13.68 14.20
C MET A 129 -24.95 -13.90 15.40
N GLY A 130 -26.25 -13.65 15.27
CA GLY A 130 -27.24 -13.77 16.36
C GLY A 130 -27.16 -12.66 17.40
N LEU A 131 -26.58 -11.51 17.08
CA LEU A 131 -26.53 -10.34 17.95
C LEU A 131 -27.82 -9.51 17.85
N ARG A 132 -28.34 -9.12 19.02
CA ARG A 132 -29.57 -8.35 19.09
C ARG A 132 -29.32 -6.85 18.97
N MET A 133 -30.09 -6.23 18.09
CA MET A 133 -30.14 -4.78 17.91
C MET A 133 -31.59 -4.33 18.09
N ILE A 134 -31.87 -3.68 19.18
CA ILE A 134 -33.19 -3.12 19.49
C ILE A 134 -33.13 -1.63 19.21
N VAL A 135 -33.94 -1.20 18.26
CA VAL A 135 -34.03 0.22 17.85
C VAL A 135 -35.46 0.71 18.06
N THR A 136 -35.59 1.98 18.43
CA THR A 136 -36.86 2.68 18.44
C THR A 136 -36.77 3.97 17.63
N THR A 137 -37.90 4.49 17.19
CA THR A 137 -37.95 5.72 16.40
C THR A 137 -38.20 6.91 17.31
N GLY A 138 -37.26 7.84 17.38
CA GLY A 138 -37.43 9.14 17.95
C GLY A 138 -37.82 10.16 16.89
N TYR A 139 -38.32 11.31 17.31
CA TYR A 139 -38.69 12.40 16.41
C TYR A 139 -38.04 13.71 16.85
N LYS A 140 -37.19 14.25 15.95
CA LYS A 140 -36.64 15.60 16.11
C LYS A 140 -37.65 16.61 15.54
N THR A 141 -38.09 17.56 16.37
CA THR A 141 -38.99 18.62 15.98
C THR A 141 -38.18 19.87 15.62
N THR A 142 -38.24 20.28 14.35
CA THR A 142 -37.67 21.54 13.88
C THR A 142 -38.77 22.54 13.52
N ARG A 143 -38.55 23.81 13.83
CA ARG A 143 -39.45 24.90 13.42
C ARG A 143 -38.76 25.69 12.33
N GLU A 144 -39.34 25.67 11.13
CA GLU A 144 -38.85 26.39 9.97
C GLU A 144 -39.80 27.50 9.59
N ARG A 145 -39.24 28.67 9.28
CA ARG A 145 -40.05 29.78 8.71
C ARG A 145 -40.05 29.60 7.18
N VAL A 146 -41.20 29.20 6.64
CA VAL A 146 -41.41 29.04 5.21
C VAL A 146 -42.22 30.22 4.65
N PRO A 147 -41.86 30.72 3.45
CA PRO A 147 -42.61 31.82 2.86
C PRO A 147 -44.03 31.35 2.48
N ILE A 148 -45.01 32.21 2.72
CA ILE A 148 -46.39 31.99 2.29
C ILE A 148 -46.49 32.40 0.81
N PRO A 149 -46.89 31.51 -0.12
CA PRO A 149 -47.11 31.91 -1.50
C PRO A 149 -48.13 33.03 -1.57
N SER A 150 -47.74 34.18 -2.13
CA SER A 150 -48.65 35.31 -2.31
C SER A 150 -48.89 35.51 -3.81
N LYS A 151 -50.17 35.65 -4.20
CA LYS A 151 -50.57 36.00 -5.57
C LYS A 151 -50.34 37.50 -5.87
N SER A 152 -49.99 38.30 -4.86
CA SER A 152 -49.75 39.73 -4.97
C SER A 152 -48.26 40.03 -5.05
N LYS A 153 -47.86 40.95 -5.94
CA LYS A 153 -46.50 41.49 -6.08
C LYS A 153 -46.05 42.38 -4.88
N SER A 154 -46.56 42.15 -3.68
CA SER A 154 -46.18 42.87 -2.46
C SER A 154 -44.71 42.69 -2.14
N LYS A 155 -43.97 43.77 -1.84
CA LYS A 155 -42.51 43.80 -1.65
C LYS A 155 -42.01 43.12 -0.34
N LYS A 156 -42.89 42.59 0.52
CA LYS A 156 -42.49 41.92 1.75
C LYS A 156 -43.11 40.53 1.85
N PRO A 157 -42.31 39.46 1.77
CA PRO A 157 -42.82 38.10 1.90
C PRO A 157 -43.36 37.88 3.34
N LYS A 158 -44.55 37.29 3.42
CA LYS A 158 -45.10 36.79 4.68
C LYS A 158 -44.59 35.38 4.92
N TYR A 159 -44.27 35.06 6.17
CA TYR A 159 -43.78 33.75 6.58
C TYR A 159 -44.75 33.11 7.55
N LYS A 160 -44.87 31.79 7.44
CA LYS A 160 -45.49 30.96 8.48
C LYS A 160 -44.43 30.02 9.09
N THR A 161 -44.58 29.75 10.39
CA THR A 161 -43.75 28.76 11.08
C THR A 161 -44.37 27.39 10.85
N VAL A 162 -43.63 26.48 10.23
CA VAL A 162 -44.02 25.10 10.06
C VAL A 162 -43.17 24.24 10.98
N THR A 163 -43.85 23.39 11.74
CA THR A 163 -43.18 22.40 12.59
C THR A 163 -43.02 21.12 11.79
N ARG A 164 -41.78 20.73 11.56
CA ARG A 164 -41.45 19.47 10.87
C ARG A 164 -40.92 18.46 11.87
N LYS A 165 -41.53 17.28 11.91
CA LYS A 165 -41.02 16.14 12.68
C LYS A 165 -40.22 15.24 11.77
N THR A 166 -38.93 15.15 12.00
CA THR A 166 -38.03 14.26 11.26
C THR A 166 -37.76 13.03 12.13
N PRO A 167 -38.09 11.82 11.67
CA PRO A 167 -37.79 10.62 12.43
C PRO A 167 -36.27 10.38 12.46
N TYR A 168 -35.76 9.89 13.58
CA TYR A 168 -34.40 9.36 13.69
C TYR A 168 -34.42 8.06 14.50
N VAL A 169 -33.43 7.21 14.24
CA VAL A 169 -33.31 5.92 14.91
C VAL A 169 -32.60 6.12 16.26
N ILE A 170 -33.18 5.61 17.33
CA ILE A 170 -32.59 5.51 18.65
C ILE A 170 -32.23 4.04 18.88
N SER A 171 -30.95 3.73 19.10
CA SER A 171 -30.55 2.41 19.55
C SER A 171 -30.80 2.26 21.04
N VAL A 172 -31.74 1.40 21.41
CA VAL A 172 -32.06 1.11 22.83
C VAL A 172 -31.11 0.07 23.39
N ARG A 173 -30.77 -0.91 22.57
CA ARG A 173 -29.78 -1.95 22.87
C ARG A 173 -29.09 -2.38 21.60
N ASP A 174 -27.77 -2.37 21.63
CA ASP A 174 -26.93 -2.84 20.53
C ASP A 174 -25.84 -3.76 21.07
N GLU A 175 -26.01 -5.08 20.87
CA GLU A 175 -25.09 -6.08 21.42
C GLU A 175 -23.72 -6.06 20.74
N ARG A 176 -23.57 -5.33 19.61
CA ARG A 176 -22.27 -5.07 18.97
C ARG A 176 -21.35 -4.22 19.85
N LEU A 177 -21.92 -3.36 20.70
CA LEU A 177 -21.22 -2.48 21.65
C LEU A 177 -20.87 -3.18 22.97
N ILE A 178 -21.24 -4.46 23.13
CA ILE A 178 -21.01 -5.25 24.35
C ILE A 178 -19.91 -6.27 24.05
N PRO A 179 -18.65 -6.07 24.47
CA PRO A 179 -17.54 -6.97 24.17
C PRO A 179 -17.81 -8.43 24.52
N GLU A 180 -18.48 -8.67 25.65
CA GLU A 180 -18.85 -9.99 26.12
C GLU A 180 -19.84 -10.73 25.18
N ARG A 181 -20.43 -10.01 24.24
CA ARG A 181 -21.31 -10.57 23.18
C ARG A 181 -20.66 -10.54 21.82
N ALA A 182 -20.04 -9.39 21.47
CA ALA A 182 -19.46 -9.16 20.15
C ALA A 182 -18.25 -10.07 19.87
N ILE A 183 -17.32 -10.20 20.84
CA ILE A 183 -16.09 -10.98 20.65
C ILE A 183 -16.39 -12.47 20.41
N PRO A 184 -17.19 -13.17 21.24
CA PRO A 184 -17.52 -14.58 20.97
C PRO A 184 -18.34 -14.78 19.69
N ALA A 185 -19.19 -13.84 19.33
CA ALA A 185 -19.96 -13.90 18.08
C ALA A 185 -19.04 -13.78 16.86
N ALA A 186 -18.09 -12.84 16.87
CA ALA A 186 -17.09 -12.69 15.81
C ALA A 186 -16.18 -13.92 15.68
N ALA A 187 -15.75 -14.48 16.81
CA ALA A 187 -14.93 -15.71 16.81
C ALA A 187 -15.67 -16.90 16.18
N ARG A 188 -16.94 -17.13 16.54
CA ARG A 188 -17.77 -18.17 15.90
C ARG A 188 -18.01 -17.90 14.42
N TYR A 189 -18.17 -16.63 14.02
CA TYR A 189 -18.30 -16.28 12.61
C TYR A 189 -17.03 -16.63 11.84
N LEU A 190 -15.85 -16.28 12.37
CA LEU A 190 -14.56 -16.64 11.76
C LEU A 190 -14.40 -18.16 11.63
N ALA A 191 -14.72 -18.93 12.68
CA ALA A 191 -14.69 -20.40 12.63
C ALA A 191 -15.63 -20.97 11.56
N GLY A 192 -16.84 -20.40 11.44
CA GLY A 192 -17.77 -20.78 10.37
C GLY A 192 -17.24 -20.44 8.97
N MET A 193 -16.51 -19.32 8.82
CA MET A 193 -15.86 -18.95 7.55
C MET A 193 -14.68 -19.88 7.24
N GLU A 194 -13.87 -20.24 8.23
CA GLU A 194 -12.79 -21.21 8.07
C GLU A 194 -13.33 -22.57 7.61
N GLN A 195 -14.37 -23.06 8.27
CA GLN A 195 -15.03 -24.31 7.88
C GLN A 195 -15.59 -24.24 6.45
N ARG A 196 -16.17 -23.10 6.07
CA ARG A 196 -16.78 -22.91 4.75
C ARG A 196 -15.77 -22.79 3.62
N PHE A 197 -14.68 -22.04 3.84
CA PHE A 197 -13.71 -21.70 2.80
C PHE A 197 -12.42 -22.51 2.86
N GLY A 198 -12.24 -23.32 3.91
CA GLY A 198 -11.20 -24.34 4.02
C GLY A 198 -9.92 -23.90 4.70
N SER A 199 -9.78 -22.61 5.08
CA SER A 199 -8.59 -22.13 5.79
C SER A 199 -8.82 -20.81 6.52
N ILE A 200 -7.97 -20.54 7.50
CA ILE A 200 -8.03 -19.36 8.35
C ILE A 200 -7.74 -18.06 7.59
N ASP A 201 -6.86 -18.08 6.61
CA ASP A 201 -6.54 -16.91 5.78
C ASP A 201 -7.78 -16.44 4.98
N TRP A 202 -8.54 -17.37 4.41
CA TRP A 202 -9.82 -17.06 3.77
C TRP A 202 -10.89 -16.61 4.77
N ALA A 203 -10.89 -17.13 6.00
CA ALA A 203 -11.79 -16.65 7.04
C ALA A 203 -11.48 -15.19 7.45
N ILE A 204 -10.21 -14.86 7.60
CA ILE A 204 -9.75 -13.49 7.87
C ILE A 204 -10.13 -12.56 6.71
N PHE A 205 -9.89 -12.98 5.48
CA PHE A 205 -10.27 -12.20 4.30
C PHE A 205 -11.79 -11.99 4.23
N ALA A 206 -12.59 -13.03 4.55
CA ALA A 206 -14.05 -12.97 4.60
C ALA A 206 -14.58 -11.99 5.64
N TYR A 207 -13.85 -11.79 6.73
CA TYR A 207 -14.26 -10.88 7.79
C TYR A 207 -14.42 -9.45 7.28
N HIS A 208 -13.53 -9.01 6.42
CA HIS A 208 -13.54 -7.66 5.85
C HIS A 208 -14.33 -7.58 4.54
N CYS A 209 -14.07 -8.46 3.58
CA CYS A 209 -14.68 -8.37 2.27
C CYS A 209 -16.08 -8.99 2.18
N GLY A 210 -16.46 -9.84 3.15
CA GLY A 210 -17.74 -10.54 3.18
C GLY A 210 -17.76 -11.82 2.34
N GLN A 211 -18.72 -12.70 2.64
CA GLN A 211 -18.81 -14.05 2.07
C GLN A 211 -18.96 -14.09 0.53
N GLY A 212 -19.69 -13.13 -0.04
CA GLY A 212 -19.89 -13.05 -1.49
C GLY A 212 -18.59 -12.76 -2.24
N CYS A 213 -17.85 -11.77 -1.76
CA CYS A 213 -16.55 -11.40 -2.30
C CYS A 213 -15.55 -12.56 -2.22
N VAL A 214 -15.50 -13.28 -1.07
CA VAL A 214 -14.63 -14.46 -0.94
C VAL A 214 -14.97 -15.53 -1.95
N GLY A 215 -16.26 -15.80 -2.17
CA GLY A 215 -16.69 -16.81 -3.14
C GLY A 215 -16.16 -16.53 -4.55
N GLU A 216 -16.27 -15.29 -5.00
CA GLU A 216 -15.75 -14.83 -6.29
C GLU A 216 -14.20 -14.91 -6.34
N MET A 217 -13.53 -14.37 -5.35
CA MET A 217 -12.06 -14.35 -5.31
C MET A 217 -11.47 -15.76 -5.22
N LEU A 218 -12.10 -16.65 -4.45
CA LEU A 218 -11.70 -18.05 -4.32
C LEU A 218 -11.86 -18.81 -5.63
N ASP A 219 -12.96 -18.57 -6.34
CA ASP A 219 -13.21 -19.20 -7.65
C ASP A 219 -12.20 -18.74 -8.69
N LEU A 220 -11.97 -17.43 -8.81
CA LEU A 220 -10.92 -16.89 -9.68
C LEU A 220 -9.52 -17.44 -9.34
N THR A 221 -9.23 -17.60 -8.04
CA THR A 221 -7.95 -18.12 -7.59
C THR A 221 -7.77 -19.61 -7.97
N ARG A 222 -8.82 -20.41 -7.86
CA ARG A 222 -8.80 -21.83 -8.24
C ARG A 222 -8.54 -22.06 -9.72
N HIS A 223 -8.95 -21.11 -10.56
CA HIS A 223 -8.76 -21.17 -12.01
C HIS A 223 -7.50 -20.42 -12.47
N ALA A 224 -6.82 -19.73 -11.56
CA ALA A 224 -5.63 -18.98 -11.90
C ALA A 224 -4.46 -19.91 -12.25
N ARG A 225 -3.75 -19.52 -13.30
CA ARG A 225 -2.54 -20.25 -13.76
C ARG A 225 -1.45 -20.20 -12.69
N GLY A 226 -0.77 -21.32 -12.47
CA GLY A 226 0.32 -21.45 -11.51
C GLY A 226 -0.11 -21.69 -10.06
N ILE A 227 -1.42 -21.85 -9.78
CA ILE A 227 -1.92 -22.19 -8.44
C ILE A 227 -2.27 -23.68 -8.38
N PRO A 228 -1.61 -24.46 -7.52
CA PRO A 228 -1.96 -25.86 -7.33
C PRO A 228 -3.31 -25.98 -6.61
N LYS A 229 -4.06 -27.06 -6.89
CA LYS A 229 -5.42 -27.28 -6.39
C LYS A 229 -5.52 -27.29 -4.86
N ASP A 230 -4.49 -27.77 -4.19
CA ASP A 230 -4.33 -27.87 -2.73
C ASP A 230 -3.61 -26.65 -2.12
N GLY A 231 -3.20 -25.69 -2.95
CA GLY A 231 -2.45 -24.50 -2.56
C GLY A 231 -3.21 -23.19 -2.67
N VAL A 232 -4.54 -23.23 -2.67
CA VAL A 232 -5.38 -22.04 -2.82
C VAL A 232 -5.43 -21.25 -1.51
N THR A 233 -4.59 -20.23 -1.41
CA THR A 233 -4.45 -19.36 -0.23
C THR A 233 -4.57 -17.89 -0.59
N VAL A 234 -4.88 -17.03 0.38
CA VAL A 234 -4.95 -15.57 0.17
C VAL A 234 -3.61 -14.99 -0.30
N PRO A 235 -2.44 -15.36 0.25
CA PRO A 235 -1.16 -14.93 -0.32
C PRO A 235 -0.97 -15.36 -1.78
N ARG A 236 -1.32 -16.59 -2.15
CA ARG A 236 -1.22 -17.04 -3.56
C ARG A 236 -2.18 -16.29 -4.46
N MET A 237 -3.41 -16.05 -4.00
CA MET A 237 -4.36 -15.20 -4.72
C MET A 237 -3.73 -13.84 -5.04
N PHE A 238 -3.15 -13.20 -4.03
CA PHE A 238 -2.60 -11.86 -4.17
C PHE A 238 -1.41 -11.82 -5.13
N PHE A 239 -0.44 -12.72 -4.94
CA PHE A 239 0.80 -12.71 -5.73
C PHE A 239 0.70 -13.40 -7.09
N ALA A 240 -0.32 -14.22 -7.34
CA ALA A 240 -0.58 -14.76 -8.67
C ALA A 240 -1.32 -13.77 -9.59
N ALA A 241 -1.90 -12.72 -9.04
CA ALA A 241 -2.61 -11.71 -9.81
C ALA A 241 -1.62 -10.91 -10.67
N SER A 242 -1.78 -10.97 -11.99
CA SER A 242 -0.91 -10.27 -12.92
C SER A 242 -1.71 -9.85 -14.17
N PRO A 243 -1.48 -8.65 -14.71
CA PRO A 243 -2.13 -8.21 -15.93
C PRO A 243 -1.76 -9.08 -17.14
N ALA A 244 -0.59 -9.75 -17.10
CA ALA A 244 -0.13 -10.64 -18.19
C ALA A 244 -0.69 -12.06 -18.09
N TRP A 245 -0.84 -12.62 -16.87
CA TRP A 245 -1.04 -14.05 -16.69
C TRP A 245 -2.43 -14.44 -16.14
N ASN A 246 -2.92 -13.70 -15.15
CA ASN A 246 -4.17 -13.96 -14.47
C ASN A 246 -5.01 -12.67 -14.45
N ARG A 247 -5.32 -12.16 -15.65
CA ARG A 247 -5.92 -10.84 -15.85
C ARG A 247 -7.25 -10.65 -15.13
N GLU A 248 -8.10 -11.68 -15.11
CA GLU A 248 -9.39 -11.59 -14.42
C GLU A 248 -9.21 -11.47 -12.90
N LEU A 249 -8.32 -12.28 -12.33
CA LEU A 249 -7.98 -12.20 -10.91
C LEU A 249 -7.34 -10.84 -10.58
N TYR A 250 -6.42 -10.36 -11.44
CA TYR A 250 -5.81 -9.04 -11.28
C TYR A 250 -6.87 -7.93 -11.31
N ALA A 251 -7.78 -7.95 -12.28
CA ALA A 251 -8.84 -6.94 -12.38
C ALA A 251 -9.78 -6.95 -11.16
N ALA A 252 -10.13 -8.12 -10.65
CA ALA A 252 -10.96 -8.28 -9.46
C ALA A 252 -10.25 -7.73 -8.20
N ILE A 253 -8.95 -8.03 -8.03
CA ILE A 253 -8.14 -7.48 -6.93
C ILE A 253 -8.05 -5.95 -7.03
N GLN A 254 -7.77 -5.39 -8.22
CA GLN A 254 -7.70 -3.95 -8.41
C GLN A 254 -9.03 -3.27 -8.09
N GLN A 255 -10.15 -3.86 -8.48
CA GLN A 255 -11.47 -3.35 -8.15
C GLN A 255 -11.73 -3.33 -6.64
N GLN A 256 -11.33 -4.37 -5.90
CA GLN A 256 -11.45 -4.40 -4.44
C GLN A 256 -10.49 -3.38 -3.79
N MET A 257 -9.27 -3.25 -4.29
CA MET A 257 -8.29 -2.27 -3.78
C MET A 257 -8.79 -0.82 -3.91
N GLN A 258 -9.56 -0.50 -4.95
CA GLN A 258 -10.17 0.82 -5.11
C GLN A 258 -11.32 1.07 -4.12
N ARG A 259 -11.95 0.03 -3.59
CA ARG A 259 -13.09 0.14 -2.66
C ARG A 259 -12.65 0.29 -1.21
N ASP A 260 -11.90 -0.68 -0.70
CA ASP A 260 -11.69 -0.81 0.75
C ASP A 260 -10.40 -1.54 1.15
N TYR A 261 -9.49 -1.80 0.22
CA TYR A 261 -8.24 -2.52 0.45
C TYR A 261 -8.41 -3.96 1.01
N SER A 262 -9.58 -4.59 0.85
CA SER A 262 -9.85 -5.96 1.31
C SER A 262 -8.75 -6.97 0.95
N PRO A 263 -8.16 -6.97 -0.27
CA PRO A 263 -7.09 -7.90 -0.62
C PRO A 263 -5.85 -7.85 0.27
N THR A 264 -5.63 -6.75 0.99
CA THR A 264 -4.48 -6.59 1.90
C THR A 264 -4.83 -6.89 3.36
N TYR A 265 -6.10 -7.12 3.68
CA TYR A 265 -6.58 -7.25 5.05
C TYR A 265 -5.94 -8.41 5.81
N TYR A 266 -5.78 -9.56 5.16
CA TYR A 266 -5.08 -10.71 5.75
C TYR A 266 -3.69 -10.33 6.25
N PHE A 267 -2.87 -9.70 5.40
CA PHE A 267 -1.51 -9.30 5.76
C PHE A 267 -1.48 -8.27 6.90
N ARG A 268 -2.47 -7.37 6.93
CA ARG A 268 -2.63 -6.40 8.04
C ARG A 268 -2.95 -7.09 9.36
N VAL A 269 -3.83 -8.10 9.35
CA VAL A 269 -4.16 -8.89 10.56
C VAL A 269 -2.93 -9.63 11.07
N MET A 270 -2.19 -10.29 10.17
CA MET A 270 -0.95 -10.98 10.54
C MET A 270 0.10 -10.01 11.10
N ARG A 271 0.20 -8.80 10.54
CA ARG A 271 1.10 -7.79 11.11
C ARG A 271 0.65 -7.28 12.46
N ALA A 272 -0.64 -7.03 12.64
CA ALA A 272 -1.21 -6.62 13.93
C ALA A 272 -0.96 -7.69 15.02
N GLU A 273 -1.07 -8.97 14.68
CA GLU A 273 -0.72 -10.07 15.58
C GLU A 273 0.73 -10.00 16.05
N GLN A 274 1.68 -9.84 15.10
CA GLN A 274 3.11 -9.68 15.42
C GLN A 274 3.38 -8.43 16.28
N LEU A 275 2.73 -7.31 15.98
CA LEU A 275 2.88 -6.07 16.74
C LEU A 275 2.31 -6.19 18.15
N LEU A 276 1.17 -6.84 18.35
CA LEU A 276 0.63 -7.11 19.68
C LEU A 276 1.52 -8.09 20.48
N ALA A 277 2.15 -9.05 19.81
CA ALA A 277 3.16 -9.90 20.43
C ALA A 277 4.40 -9.09 20.88
N LEU A 278 4.89 -8.18 20.02
CA LEU A 278 5.96 -7.24 20.37
C LEU A 278 5.56 -6.39 21.59
N TYR A 279 4.35 -5.81 21.59
CA TYR A 279 3.88 -5.01 22.72
C TYR A 279 3.87 -5.80 24.05
N ARG A 280 3.51 -7.07 24.02
CA ARG A 280 3.56 -7.93 25.23
C ARG A 280 4.99 -8.22 25.69
N GLN A 281 5.89 -8.42 24.74
CA GLN A 281 7.28 -8.75 25.01
C GLN A 281 8.08 -7.53 25.44
N ASP A 282 7.96 -6.44 24.69
CA ASP A 282 8.65 -5.18 24.92
C ASP A 282 7.76 -3.96 24.55
N PRO A 283 6.97 -3.46 25.52
CA PRO A 283 6.14 -2.28 25.30
C PRO A 283 6.93 -1.02 24.90
N LYS A 284 8.19 -0.89 25.37
CA LYS A 284 9.01 0.28 25.06
C LYS A 284 9.49 0.26 23.61
N GLU A 285 9.90 -0.91 23.13
CA GLU A 285 10.26 -1.09 21.72
C GLU A 285 9.06 -0.78 20.82
N PHE A 286 7.87 -1.27 21.18
CA PHE A 286 6.64 -0.96 20.45
C PHE A 286 6.32 0.54 20.44
N GLU A 287 6.44 1.23 21.58
CA GLU A 287 6.22 2.67 21.70
C GLU A 287 7.25 3.44 20.86
N SER A 288 8.53 3.06 20.92
CA SER A 288 9.60 3.63 20.11
C SER A 288 9.34 3.49 18.62
N LEU A 289 8.91 2.30 18.18
CA LEU A 289 8.54 2.03 16.79
C LEU A 289 7.37 2.93 16.35
N SER A 290 6.32 3.06 17.17
CA SER A 290 5.18 3.95 16.87
C SER A 290 5.61 5.41 16.79
N GLU A 291 6.48 5.87 17.67
CA GLU A 291 6.99 7.23 17.65
C GLU A 291 7.83 7.50 16.40
N GLN A 292 8.68 6.55 16.00
CA GLN A 292 9.45 6.63 14.77
C GLN A 292 8.53 6.87 13.56
N TYR A 293 7.52 6.02 13.36
CA TYR A 293 6.59 6.14 12.24
C TYR A 293 5.70 7.39 12.30
N ARG A 294 5.47 7.95 13.49
CA ARG A 294 4.72 9.19 13.69
C ARG A 294 5.58 10.44 13.56
N SER A 295 6.81 10.42 14.01
CA SER A 295 7.73 11.57 14.01
C SER A 295 8.30 11.85 12.62
N GLU A 296 8.32 10.86 11.74
CA GLU A 296 8.62 11.02 10.33
C GLU A 296 7.54 11.82 9.58
N PHE A 297 6.38 12.06 10.22
CA PHE A 297 5.30 12.90 9.74
C PHE A 297 5.35 14.31 10.32
N THR A 298 6.24 15.13 9.84
CA THR A 298 6.12 16.57 10.10
C THR A 298 4.96 17.16 9.28
N PRO A 299 4.29 18.24 9.75
CA PRO A 299 3.22 18.90 9.01
C PRO A 299 3.59 19.34 7.58
N THR A 300 4.86 19.63 7.34
CA THR A 300 5.45 19.95 6.04
C THR A 300 5.51 18.76 5.08
N MET A 301 5.55 17.55 5.60
CA MET A 301 5.62 16.31 4.83
C MET A 301 4.26 15.72 4.45
N ARG A 302 3.14 16.34 4.84
CA ARG A 302 1.78 15.84 4.59
C ARG A 302 1.40 15.74 3.11
N ALA A 303 2.08 16.47 2.24
CA ALA A 303 1.83 16.41 0.79
C ALA A 303 2.48 15.20 0.10
N SER A 304 3.48 14.56 0.72
CA SER A 304 4.21 13.40 0.17
C SER A 304 4.18 12.20 1.12
N HIS A 305 2.99 11.85 1.58
CA HIS A 305 2.74 10.97 2.74
C HIS A 305 3.46 9.63 2.77
N ARG A 306 3.84 9.07 1.63
CA ARG A 306 4.49 7.77 1.57
C ARG A 306 6.00 7.86 1.40
N LEU A 307 6.49 8.86 0.68
CA LEU A 307 7.92 9.02 0.41
C LEU A 307 8.72 9.49 1.64
N SER A 308 8.10 10.25 2.53
CA SER A 308 8.74 10.71 3.78
C SER A 308 9.18 9.57 4.70
N VAL A 309 8.51 8.41 4.62
CA VAL A 309 8.90 7.21 5.38
C VAL A 309 10.15 6.54 4.82
N TRP A 310 10.49 6.87 3.58
CA TRP A 310 11.62 6.30 2.85
C TRP A 310 12.90 7.12 2.97
N LEU A 311 12.85 8.29 3.64
CA LEU A 311 14.01 9.09 3.97
C LEU A 311 14.55 8.72 5.35
N ARG A 312 15.88 8.61 5.47
CA ARG A 312 16.56 8.52 6.76
C ARG A 312 16.70 9.92 7.35
N ARG A 313 16.77 10.02 8.68
CA ARG A 313 17.01 11.30 9.38
C ARG A 313 18.35 11.94 9.04
N ASP A 314 19.32 11.14 8.62
CA ASP A 314 20.67 11.53 8.22
C ASP A 314 20.81 11.76 6.72
N ASP A 315 19.73 11.61 5.95
CA ASP A 315 19.74 11.97 4.54
C ASP A 315 19.95 13.48 4.41
N LEU A 316 21.05 13.83 3.76
CA LEU A 316 21.42 15.22 3.56
C LEU A 316 20.55 15.83 2.46
N VAL A 317 20.11 17.06 2.69
CA VAL A 317 19.29 17.86 1.80
C VAL A 317 20.17 18.89 1.11
N PHE A 318 20.03 19.02 -0.20
CA PHE A 318 20.67 20.07 -1.01
C PHE A 318 19.79 21.32 -0.96
N HIS A 319 20.32 22.41 -0.39
CA HIS A 319 19.57 23.65 -0.24
C HIS A 319 19.64 24.53 -1.49
N SER A 320 20.73 24.39 -2.28
CA SER A 320 21.01 25.21 -3.46
C SER A 320 21.71 24.40 -4.56
N CYS A 321 21.79 24.98 -5.77
CA CYS A 321 22.60 24.39 -6.85
C CYS A 321 24.10 24.38 -6.52
N GLU A 322 24.58 25.30 -5.69
CA GLU A 322 25.97 25.30 -5.20
C GLU A 322 26.26 24.09 -4.33
N ASP A 323 25.30 23.63 -3.51
CA ASP A 323 25.46 22.43 -2.70
C ASP A 323 25.58 21.18 -3.57
N ILE A 324 24.78 21.09 -4.65
CA ILE A 324 24.86 19.98 -5.61
C ILE A 324 26.23 20.00 -6.29
N ARG A 325 26.69 21.17 -6.76
CA ARG A 325 28.02 21.31 -7.37
C ARG A 325 29.15 20.93 -6.42
N ALA A 326 29.04 21.29 -5.15
CA ALA A 326 30.02 20.98 -4.12
C ALA A 326 30.03 19.50 -3.71
N ASP A 327 29.02 18.75 -4.07
CA ASP A 327 28.94 17.31 -3.83
C ASP A 327 30.02 16.52 -4.60
N ASP A 328 30.41 17.02 -5.79
CA ASP A 328 31.47 16.45 -6.63
C ASP A 328 31.36 14.94 -6.83
N GLY A 329 30.13 14.45 -7.07
CA GLY A 329 29.84 13.03 -7.32
C GLY A 329 29.95 12.12 -6.08
N ARG A 330 29.99 12.66 -4.87
CA ARG A 330 30.12 11.85 -3.64
C ARG A 330 28.82 11.14 -3.27
N ARG A 331 27.69 11.80 -3.48
CA ARG A 331 26.35 11.31 -3.10
C ARG A 331 25.40 11.24 -4.28
N LEU A 332 25.58 12.13 -5.26
CA LEU A 332 24.82 12.19 -6.50
C LEU A 332 25.65 11.68 -7.66
N VAL A 333 24.97 11.04 -8.58
CA VAL A 333 25.50 10.62 -9.87
C VAL A 333 24.61 11.15 -10.97
N ARG A 334 25.17 11.39 -12.15
CA ARG A 334 24.39 11.75 -13.32
C ARG A 334 23.49 10.61 -13.75
N ALA A 335 22.33 10.93 -14.30
CA ALA A 335 21.52 9.98 -15.02
C ALA A 335 22.35 9.30 -16.11
N LEU A 336 22.07 8.01 -16.35
CA LEU A 336 22.82 7.19 -17.29
C LEU A 336 22.76 7.79 -18.72
N ASP A 337 23.88 7.81 -19.40
CA ASP A 337 23.91 8.15 -20.83
C ASP A 337 23.08 7.12 -21.61
N ARG A 338 22.44 7.54 -22.70
CA ARG A 338 21.51 6.71 -23.48
C ARG A 338 20.36 6.14 -22.64
N PRO A 339 19.58 7.00 -21.98
CA PRO A 339 18.55 6.56 -21.06
C PRO A 339 17.51 5.64 -21.71
N GLU A 340 17.29 5.70 -23.02
CA GLU A 340 16.40 4.82 -23.76
C GLU A 340 16.85 3.34 -23.72
N TYR A 341 18.16 3.09 -23.68
CA TYR A 341 18.70 1.74 -23.48
C TYR A 341 18.28 1.16 -22.12
N PHE A 342 18.14 2.03 -21.10
CA PHE A 342 17.67 1.68 -19.78
C PHE A 342 16.14 1.77 -19.64
N GLY A 343 15.43 2.13 -20.70
CA GLY A 343 13.97 2.17 -20.74
C GLY A 343 13.32 3.43 -20.18
N TYR A 344 14.06 4.52 -20.04
CA TYR A 344 13.53 5.82 -19.69
C TYR A 344 14.11 6.91 -20.58
N ARG A 345 13.52 8.12 -20.53
CA ARG A 345 14.03 9.32 -21.19
C ARG A 345 13.91 10.50 -20.24
N LEU A 346 14.81 11.46 -20.32
CA LEU A 346 14.77 12.66 -19.52
C LEU A 346 13.94 13.74 -20.25
N GLU A 347 12.87 14.17 -19.61
CA GLU A 347 12.00 15.27 -20.03
C GLU A 347 11.92 16.30 -18.89
N LEU A 348 13.10 16.78 -18.45
CA LEU A 348 13.18 17.74 -17.35
C LEU A 348 12.44 19.02 -17.74
N SER A 349 11.67 19.60 -16.81
CA SER A 349 10.80 20.74 -17.05
C SER A 349 11.50 21.89 -17.81
N PRO A 350 10.85 22.49 -18.83
CA PRO A 350 11.38 23.67 -19.54
C PRO A 350 11.58 24.88 -18.63
N ASP A 351 10.92 24.93 -17.47
CA ASP A 351 11.13 25.95 -16.44
C ASP A 351 12.39 25.68 -15.58
N SER A 352 13.12 24.60 -15.88
CA SER A 352 14.42 24.34 -15.26
C SER A 352 15.39 25.49 -15.58
N PRO A 353 16.11 26.01 -14.58
CA PRO A 353 17.04 27.12 -14.81
C PRO A 353 18.20 26.70 -15.71
N SER A 354 19.02 27.67 -16.12
CA SER A 354 20.20 27.49 -16.98
C SER A 354 21.21 26.42 -16.51
N ASN A 355 21.02 25.89 -15.29
CA ASN A 355 21.84 24.86 -14.67
C ASN A 355 21.21 23.46 -14.74
N ILE A 356 20.45 23.17 -15.80
CA ILE A 356 19.73 21.91 -16.01
C ILE A 356 20.60 20.66 -15.84
N GLU A 357 21.90 20.76 -16.08
CA GLU A 357 22.87 19.68 -15.92
C GLU A 357 22.89 19.11 -14.48
N TYR A 358 22.67 19.97 -13.47
CA TYR A 358 22.66 19.55 -12.06
C TYR A 358 21.34 18.88 -11.68
N PHE A 359 20.27 19.18 -12.39
CA PHE A 359 18.95 18.56 -12.16
C PHE A 359 18.83 17.17 -12.80
N SER A 360 19.82 16.75 -13.60
CA SER A 360 19.91 15.41 -14.15
C SER A 360 20.67 14.41 -13.25
N GLU A 361 20.84 14.76 -11.97
CA GLU A 361 21.52 13.94 -10.97
C GLU A 361 20.55 13.39 -9.94
N ALA A 362 20.89 12.24 -9.38
CA ALA A 362 20.21 11.64 -8.21
C ALA A 362 21.18 10.69 -7.48
N SER A 363 20.75 10.11 -6.36
CA SER A 363 21.56 9.10 -5.69
C SER A 363 21.73 7.85 -6.58
N PRO A 364 22.85 7.10 -6.46
CA PRO A 364 23.02 5.85 -7.19
C PRO A 364 21.83 4.90 -7.03
N ALA A 365 21.30 4.79 -5.82
CA ALA A 365 20.13 3.98 -5.54
C ALA A 365 18.87 4.46 -6.28
N ALA A 366 18.65 5.78 -6.41
CA ALA A 366 17.50 6.32 -7.15
C ALA A 366 17.62 6.04 -8.65
N ILE A 367 18.81 6.23 -9.24
CA ILE A 367 19.05 5.90 -10.67
C ILE A 367 18.91 4.39 -10.91
N GLY A 368 19.45 3.56 -10.03
CA GLY A 368 19.29 2.09 -10.13
C GLY A 368 17.84 1.66 -9.99
N THR A 369 17.06 2.30 -9.10
CA THR A 369 15.62 2.08 -8.97
C THR A 369 14.88 2.43 -10.26
N LEU A 370 15.19 3.57 -10.85
CA LEU A 370 14.61 4.01 -12.12
C LEU A 370 14.89 3.01 -13.25
N ALA A 371 16.16 2.62 -13.42
CA ALA A 371 16.56 1.64 -14.44
C ALA A 371 15.87 0.29 -14.23
N TYR A 372 15.73 -0.15 -12.97
CA TYR A 372 15.07 -1.40 -12.62
C TYR A 372 13.57 -1.38 -12.92
N ILE A 373 12.88 -0.32 -12.50
CA ILE A 373 11.43 -0.13 -12.76
C ILE A 373 11.19 -0.05 -14.28
N ALA A 374 12.01 0.69 -15.00
CA ALA A 374 11.89 0.81 -16.46
C ALA A 374 12.10 -0.53 -17.15
N PHE A 375 13.09 -1.32 -16.73
CA PHE A 375 13.32 -2.68 -17.21
C PHE A 375 12.12 -3.59 -16.97
N GLU A 376 11.60 -3.67 -15.74
CA GLU A 376 10.49 -4.57 -15.42
C GLU A 376 9.18 -4.12 -16.11
N THR A 377 8.96 -2.81 -16.25
CA THR A 377 7.80 -2.26 -16.97
C THR A 377 7.87 -2.66 -18.45
N ARG A 378 9.03 -2.50 -19.09
CA ARG A 378 9.25 -2.92 -20.49
C ARG A 378 9.04 -4.41 -20.66
N ARG A 379 9.67 -5.23 -19.81
CA ARG A 379 9.55 -6.68 -19.85
C ARG A 379 8.09 -7.14 -19.76
N LEU A 380 7.33 -6.58 -18.83
CA LEU A 380 5.91 -6.90 -18.67
C LEU A 380 5.09 -6.44 -19.88
N HIS A 381 5.38 -5.26 -20.41
CA HIS A 381 4.72 -4.74 -21.61
C HIS A 381 4.97 -5.65 -22.83
N GLU A 382 6.20 -6.08 -23.08
CA GLU A 382 6.56 -7.01 -24.18
C GLU A 382 5.89 -8.38 -24.00
N GLU A 383 5.75 -8.84 -22.76
CA GLU A 383 5.06 -10.09 -22.42
C GLU A 383 3.55 -10.00 -22.71
N MET A 384 2.93 -8.84 -22.46
CA MET A 384 1.52 -8.58 -22.76
C MET A 384 1.24 -8.35 -24.25
N HIS A 385 2.25 -7.86 -25.01
CA HIS A 385 2.10 -7.45 -26.41
C HIS A 385 3.13 -8.13 -27.34
N PRO A 386 3.17 -9.47 -27.41
CA PRO A 386 4.24 -10.22 -28.11
C PRO A 386 4.30 -9.98 -29.64
N LYS A 387 3.34 -9.28 -30.23
CA LYS A 387 3.27 -9.05 -31.69
C LYS A 387 3.26 -7.59 -32.10
N GLY A 388 3.53 -6.63 -31.18
CA GLY A 388 3.09 -5.37 -31.64
C GLY A 388 3.78 -4.13 -31.13
N GLU A 389 3.26 -3.48 -30.16
CA GLU A 389 3.64 -2.12 -29.80
C GLU A 389 5.03 -2.09 -29.17
N LYS A 390 5.91 -1.24 -29.71
CA LYS A 390 7.21 -1.00 -29.07
C LYS A 390 6.96 -0.25 -27.77
N PHE A 391 7.60 -0.71 -26.71
CA PHE A 391 7.64 0.00 -25.43
C PHE A 391 8.24 1.41 -25.62
N ARG A 392 7.57 2.41 -25.06
CA ARG A 392 8.08 3.79 -25.04
C ARG A 392 8.85 4.01 -23.73
N PRO A 393 10.08 4.57 -23.80
CA PRO A 393 10.83 4.89 -22.60
C PRO A 393 10.05 5.76 -21.64
N LEU A 394 10.11 5.47 -20.34
CA LEU A 394 9.38 6.19 -19.31
C LEU A 394 9.85 7.66 -19.23
N PRO A 395 8.96 8.66 -19.30
CA PRO A 395 9.32 10.08 -19.27
C PRO A 395 9.63 10.53 -17.83
N VAL A 396 10.89 10.80 -17.54
CA VAL A 396 11.37 11.30 -16.25
C VAL A 396 11.38 12.82 -16.27
N THR A 397 10.59 13.43 -15.40
CA THR A 397 10.39 14.89 -15.36
C THR A 397 11.15 15.59 -14.24
N ALA A 398 11.55 14.87 -13.20
CA ALA A 398 12.37 15.39 -12.13
C ALA A 398 13.28 14.32 -11.52
N LEU A 399 14.47 14.74 -11.10
CA LEU A 399 15.42 14.02 -10.26
C LEU A 399 15.71 14.88 -9.03
N VAL A 400 16.98 15.14 -8.70
CA VAL A 400 17.28 16.08 -7.60
C VAL A 400 16.74 17.48 -7.90
N GLN A 401 16.12 18.10 -6.90
CA GLN A 401 15.68 19.49 -6.95
C GLN A 401 16.06 20.16 -5.63
N PRO A 402 17.00 21.11 -5.63
CA PRO A 402 17.41 21.77 -4.39
C PRO A 402 16.25 22.60 -3.79
N GLU A 403 16.32 22.83 -2.49
CA GLU A 403 15.23 23.44 -1.73
C GLU A 403 14.83 24.84 -2.21
N ASP A 404 15.82 25.67 -2.62
CA ASP A 404 15.59 27.01 -3.14
C ASP A 404 14.79 26.98 -4.46
N TYR A 405 15.07 26.01 -5.34
CA TYR A 405 14.33 25.81 -6.57
C TYR A 405 12.90 25.30 -6.29
N ALA A 406 12.73 24.32 -5.43
CA ALA A 406 11.41 23.83 -5.04
C ALA A 406 10.54 24.96 -4.46
N ARG A 407 11.16 25.86 -3.68
CA ARG A 407 10.50 27.04 -3.11
C ARG A 407 10.10 28.06 -4.18
N GLN A 408 10.94 28.29 -5.21
CA GLN A 408 10.62 29.17 -6.35
C GLN A 408 9.41 28.67 -7.14
N LEU A 409 9.25 27.36 -7.29
CA LEU A 409 8.10 26.75 -7.94
C LEU A 409 6.82 26.78 -7.09
N GLY A 410 6.89 27.35 -5.88
CA GLY A 410 5.76 27.37 -4.94
C GLY A 410 5.39 25.97 -4.44
N GLN A 411 6.26 25.01 -4.66
CA GLN A 411 6.11 23.65 -4.13
C GLN A 411 6.47 23.71 -2.64
N ARG A 412 5.53 23.33 -1.79
CA ARG A 412 5.82 23.10 -0.38
C ARG A 412 6.65 21.82 -0.29
N GLU A 413 7.96 22.02 -0.24
CA GLU A 413 9.02 21.15 0.23
C GLU A 413 8.73 19.63 0.14
N SER A 414 9.06 19.04 -0.99
CA SER A 414 9.39 17.62 -1.00
C SER A 414 10.87 17.48 -0.65
N LEU A 415 11.20 17.39 0.63
CA LEU A 415 12.56 17.08 1.09
C LEU A 415 13.16 15.85 0.40
N ALA A 416 12.28 14.99 -0.12
CA ALA A 416 12.65 13.81 -0.87
C ALA A 416 13.42 14.15 -2.17
N HIS A 417 12.94 15.10 -2.96
CA HIS A 417 13.68 15.59 -4.14
C HIS A 417 14.97 16.30 -3.75
N CYS A 418 14.92 17.09 -2.66
CA CYS A 418 16.10 17.80 -2.20
C CYS A 418 17.22 16.87 -1.70
N SER A 419 16.93 15.61 -1.40
CA SER A 419 17.92 14.59 -1.02
C SER A 419 18.46 13.77 -2.20
N GLY A 420 17.88 13.92 -3.39
CA GLY A 420 18.20 13.10 -4.56
C GLY A 420 17.77 11.63 -4.45
N GLN A 421 16.87 11.29 -3.51
CA GLN A 421 16.42 9.90 -3.28
C GLN A 421 15.18 9.52 -4.07
N VAL A 422 14.57 10.45 -4.78
CA VAL A 422 13.34 10.24 -5.56
C VAL A 422 13.48 10.80 -6.96
N PHE A 423 12.59 10.33 -7.82
CA PHE A 423 12.42 10.81 -9.19
C PHE A 423 10.94 10.83 -9.55
N ASP A 424 10.60 11.62 -10.58
CA ASP A 424 9.24 11.77 -11.08
C ASP A 424 9.10 11.21 -12.48
N ILE A 425 7.97 10.53 -12.71
CA ILE A 425 7.55 10.06 -14.04
C ILE A 425 6.23 10.71 -14.39
N ASP A 426 6.16 11.36 -15.60
CA ASP A 426 4.89 11.81 -16.17
C ASP A 426 4.07 10.60 -16.66
N TYR A 427 3.04 10.25 -15.91
CA TYR A 427 2.19 9.11 -16.25
C TYR A 427 1.07 9.48 -17.25
N ALA A 428 0.72 10.76 -17.38
CA ALA A 428 -0.35 11.19 -18.27
C ALA A 428 0.02 11.05 -19.76
N SER A 429 1.31 11.14 -20.06
CA SER A 429 1.83 10.94 -21.43
C SER A 429 1.98 9.46 -21.82
N LEU A 430 1.84 8.53 -20.86
CA LEU A 430 1.99 7.10 -21.13
C LEU A 430 0.73 6.52 -21.78
N PRO A 431 0.87 5.65 -22.80
CA PRO A 431 -0.22 4.85 -23.29
C PRO A 431 -0.81 3.96 -22.17
N PRO A 432 -2.13 3.66 -22.24
CA PRO A 432 -2.79 2.90 -21.17
C PRO A 432 -2.15 1.55 -20.83
N GLY A 433 -1.61 0.84 -21.82
CA GLY A 433 -0.95 -0.45 -21.58
C GLY A 433 0.38 -0.31 -20.82
N GLU A 434 1.18 0.69 -21.17
CA GLU A 434 2.45 1.00 -20.47
C GLU A 434 2.18 1.49 -19.04
N LEU A 435 1.16 2.34 -18.87
CA LEU A 435 0.74 2.81 -17.55
C LEU A 435 0.24 1.66 -16.67
N GLU A 436 -0.52 0.71 -17.22
CA GLU A 436 -0.95 -0.49 -16.49
C GLU A 436 0.25 -1.30 -16.00
N CYS A 437 1.24 -1.51 -16.87
CA CYS A 437 2.47 -2.21 -16.53
C CYS A 437 3.27 -1.49 -15.45
N LEU A 438 3.46 -0.17 -15.59
CA LEU A 438 4.18 0.64 -14.60
C LEU A 438 3.49 0.59 -13.23
N ARG A 439 2.18 0.80 -13.18
CA ARG A 439 1.41 0.73 -11.94
C ARG A 439 1.49 -0.65 -11.27
N PHE A 440 1.48 -1.70 -12.07
CA PHE A 440 1.64 -3.06 -11.55
C PHE A 440 3.03 -3.25 -10.95
N VAL A 441 4.10 -2.88 -11.66
CA VAL A 441 5.49 -3.00 -11.17
C VAL A 441 5.69 -2.19 -9.89
N LEU A 442 5.23 -0.95 -9.86
CA LEU A 442 5.31 -0.09 -8.67
C LEU A 442 4.54 -0.68 -7.48
N SER A 443 3.35 -1.20 -7.73
CA SER A 443 2.53 -1.82 -6.68
C SER A 443 3.20 -3.07 -6.13
N ASP A 444 3.70 -3.94 -6.99
CA ASP A 444 4.35 -5.19 -6.62
C ASP A 444 5.63 -4.94 -5.80
N LEU A 445 6.50 -4.04 -6.26
CA LEU A 445 7.67 -3.58 -5.51
C LEU A 445 7.29 -2.88 -4.20
N GLY A 446 6.20 -2.12 -4.20
CA GLY A 446 5.70 -1.41 -3.04
C GLY A 446 5.17 -2.35 -1.95
N TRP A 447 4.45 -3.41 -2.34
CA TRP A 447 3.97 -4.42 -1.40
C TRP A 447 5.11 -5.19 -0.74
N ASP A 448 6.15 -5.48 -1.49
CA ASP A 448 7.36 -6.13 -0.97
C ASP A 448 8.31 -5.16 -0.24
N GLY A 449 7.92 -3.88 -0.10
CA GLY A 449 8.68 -2.89 0.66
C GLY A 449 9.96 -2.38 0.00
N TYR A 450 10.12 -2.57 -1.33
CA TYR A 450 11.29 -2.08 -2.07
C TYR A 450 11.17 -0.61 -2.45
N VAL A 451 9.99 -0.16 -2.86
CA VAL A 451 9.75 1.22 -3.30
C VAL A 451 8.53 1.83 -2.63
N GLY A 452 8.52 3.15 -2.54
CA GLY A 452 7.33 3.94 -2.27
C GLY A 452 7.00 4.80 -3.48
N PHE A 453 5.70 5.07 -3.71
CA PHE A 453 5.27 5.96 -4.76
C PHE A 453 3.98 6.69 -4.39
N VAL A 454 3.79 7.87 -4.97
CA VAL A 454 2.60 8.71 -4.79
C VAL A 454 2.23 9.32 -6.14
N GLU A 455 0.96 9.19 -6.53
CA GLU A 455 0.41 9.99 -7.62
C GLU A 455 0.13 11.39 -7.08
N ASP A 456 0.79 12.41 -7.62
CA ASP A 456 0.39 13.78 -7.37
C ASP A 456 -0.75 14.17 -8.32
N GLY A 457 -1.59 15.10 -7.91
CA GLY A 457 -2.71 15.57 -8.75
C GLY A 457 -2.30 16.36 -9.99
N ARG A 458 -1.03 16.28 -10.43
CA ARG A 458 -0.43 16.99 -11.57
C ARG A 458 0.10 16.03 -12.63
N ASP A 459 -0.47 14.82 -12.71
CA ASP A 459 -0.10 13.80 -13.69
C ASP A 459 1.32 13.22 -13.50
N SER A 460 1.91 13.39 -12.31
CA SER A 460 3.23 12.91 -11.96
C SER A 460 3.19 11.80 -10.90
N LEU A 461 4.07 10.82 -11.06
CA LEU A 461 4.37 9.77 -10.08
C LEU A 461 5.69 10.11 -9.41
N HIS A 462 5.65 10.44 -8.10
CA HIS A 462 6.84 10.54 -7.26
C HIS A 462 7.23 9.13 -6.79
N ILE A 463 8.46 8.72 -7.05
CA ILE A 463 8.95 7.36 -6.80
C ILE A 463 10.29 7.41 -6.08
N GLY A 464 10.44 6.57 -5.05
CA GLY A 464 11.71 6.38 -4.35
C GLY A 464 11.88 4.97 -3.80
N CYS A 465 13.11 4.52 -3.60
CA CYS A 465 13.38 3.23 -2.96
C CYS A 465 13.36 3.35 -1.43
N SER A 466 13.03 2.23 -0.77
CA SER A 466 13.09 2.17 0.68
C SER A 466 14.54 2.25 1.18
N PRO A 467 14.80 2.79 2.39
CA PRO A 467 16.12 2.80 2.99
C PRO A 467 16.80 1.43 3.07
N SER A 468 16.01 0.38 3.30
CA SER A 468 16.49 -1.01 3.34
C SER A 468 16.82 -1.62 1.97
N SER A 469 16.38 -1.00 0.88
CA SER A 469 16.58 -1.48 -0.49
C SER A 469 17.64 -0.67 -1.26
N ARG A 470 18.21 0.36 -0.66
CA ARG A 470 19.18 1.25 -1.32
C ARG A 470 20.43 0.50 -1.80
N ASP A 471 20.95 -0.41 -0.99
CA ASP A 471 22.15 -1.18 -1.38
C ASP A 471 21.86 -2.08 -2.59
N PHE A 472 20.66 -2.69 -2.63
CA PHE A 472 20.24 -3.48 -3.78
C PHE A 472 20.18 -2.62 -5.06
N PHE A 473 19.52 -1.47 -5.01
CA PHE A 473 19.39 -0.62 -6.19
C PHE A 473 20.69 0.10 -6.55
N ALA A 474 21.57 0.39 -5.59
CA ALA A 474 22.92 0.86 -5.89
C ALA A 474 23.72 -0.18 -6.68
N THR A 475 23.60 -1.48 -6.34
CA THR A 475 24.21 -2.56 -7.13
C THR A 475 23.64 -2.60 -8.55
N VAL A 476 22.33 -2.40 -8.73
CA VAL A 476 21.72 -2.31 -10.08
C VAL A 476 22.30 -1.13 -10.87
N PHE A 477 22.53 0.00 -10.22
CA PHE A 477 23.21 1.14 -10.85
C PHE A 477 24.64 0.78 -11.29
N GLU A 478 25.42 0.13 -10.46
CA GLU A 478 26.78 -0.32 -10.80
C GLU A 478 26.77 -1.28 -12.00
N GLU A 479 25.83 -2.22 -12.06
CA GLU A 479 25.62 -3.10 -13.21
C GLU A 479 25.25 -2.31 -14.48
N ALA A 480 24.42 -1.29 -14.36
CA ALA A 480 24.03 -0.43 -15.47
C ALA A 480 25.23 0.34 -16.03
N VAL A 481 26.08 0.89 -15.17
CA VAL A 481 27.34 1.55 -15.57
C VAL A 481 28.29 0.57 -16.24
N GLY A 482 28.50 -0.61 -15.66
CA GLY A 482 29.36 -1.65 -16.21
C GLY A 482 28.88 -2.19 -17.57
N SER A 483 27.56 -2.29 -17.78
CA SER A 483 26.98 -2.69 -19.06
C SER A 483 27.23 -1.66 -20.18
N ARG A 484 27.29 -0.39 -19.82
CA ARG A 484 27.62 0.72 -20.72
C ARG A 484 29.06 0.63 -21.23
N ASP A 485 30.02 0.35 -20.35
CA ASP A 485 31.45 0.27 -20.69
C ASP A 485 31.70 -0.87 -21.68
N ALA A 486 30.93 -1.98 -21.56
CA ALA A 486 30.95 -3.07 -22.51
C ALA A 486 30.42 -2.73 -23.91
N LEU A 487 29.48 -1.73 -24.00
CA LEU A 487 28.91 -1.27 -25.27
C LEU A 487 29.73 -0.15 -25.94
N GLY A 488 30.60 0.53 -25.19
CA GLY A 488 31.44 1.65 -25.66
C GLY A 488 32.83 1.24 -26.17
N GLY A 489 33.17 -0.02 -26.10
CA GLY A 489 34.48 -0.58 -26.50
C GLY A 489 34.59 -0.96 -27.98
N ASN A 490 33.99 -0.21 -28.91
CA ASN A 490 34.23 -0.31 -30.35
C ASN A 490 34.42 1.08 -30.96
#